data_671578dc48e2969eb755dca75220d173
#
_entry.id   671578dc48e2969eb755dca75220d173
#
_cell.length_a   1.000
_cell.length_b   1.000
_cell.length_c   1.000
_cell.angle_alpha   90.00
_cell.angle_beta   90.00
_cell.angle_gamma   90.00
#
_symmetry.space_group_name_H-M   'P 1'
#
loop_
_entity.id
_entity.type
_entity.pdbx_description
1 polymer ?
#
loop_
_entity_poly.entity_id
_entity_poly.type
_entity_poly.pdbx_seq_one_letter_code
_entity_poly.pdbx_strand_id
1 'polypeptide(L)'
;MKKTTKQRLAKADQKMLKIVRDHLDYHLIRVRKWLPYNGRRTSRDVVYEAFIDHGQVSIPVPTDRYSFYVCMHEVGHIVKGERNYAYMQEYVAEQYAIAKCIKHGYLTKEIEESAKRYVFEHMVQDCVIRVLPIDSFSKAVLKWTGRTEEQLRRRALRLAKVLYKDSDEVPNALTSLTAKKLSLSAYKALLEITIKQLTK
;
A
#
# COMPACT_ATOMS: atom_id res chain seq x y z
N MET A 1 19.08 14.07 -18.97
CA MET A 1 20.00 14.05 -17.78
C MET A 1 19.22 13.75 -16.49
N LYS A 2 19.64 12.76 -15.69
CA LYS A 2 19.03 12.46 -14.38
C LYS A 2 19.47 13.52 -13.36
N LYS A 3 18.51 14.19 -12.70
CA LYS A 3 18.80 15.17 -11.64
C LYS A 3 19.48 14.51 -10.44
N THR A 4 20.47 15.16 -9.87
CA THR A 4 21.13 14.72 -8.63
C THR A 4 20.19 14.86 -7.42
N THR A 5 20.48 14.17 -6.33
CA THR A 5 19.72 14.29 -5.05
C THR A 5 19.67 15.74 -4.57
N LYS A 6 20.79 16.48 -4.63
CA LYS A 6 20.87 17.91 -4.26
C LYS A 6 19.89 18.76 -5.08
N GLN A 7 19.84 18.54 -6.40
CA GLN A 7 18.92 19.27 -7.29
C GLN A 7 17.44 18.93 -7.05
N ARG A 8 17.14 17.72 -6.57
CA ARG A 8 15.77 17.32 -6.19
C ARG A 8 15.36 17.99 -4.89
N LEU A 9 16.21 17.94 -3.86
CA LEU A 9 15.93 18.53 -2.55
C LEU A 9 15.79 20.05 -2.60
N ALA A 10 16.45 20.74 -3.55
CA ALA A 10 16.28 22.17 -3.76
C ALA A 10 14.84 22.56 -4.19
N LYS A 11 14.02 21.60 -4.65
CA LYS A 11 12.61 21.81 -5.02
C LYS A 11 11.64 21.46 -3.89
N ALA A 12 12.13 20.96 -2.77
CA ALA A 12 11.29 20.61 -1.63
C ALA A 12 10.67 21.86 -1.00
N ASP A 13 9.45 21.72 -0.48
CA ASP A 13 8.96 22.61 0.56
C ASP A 13 9.82 22.44 1.80
N GLN A 14 10.55 23.48 2.21
CA GLN A 14 11.55 23.39 3.27
C GLN A 14 10.92 23.06 4.63
N LYS A 15 9.70 23.54 4.89
CA LYS A 15 8.97 23.22 6.13
C LYS A 15 8.59 21.74 6.16
N MET A 16 8.04 21.23 5.06
CA MET A 16 7.67 19.81 4.95
C MET A 16 8.92 18.92 5.02
N LEU A 17 9.98 19.30 4.32
CA LEU A 17 11.25 18.55 4.33
C LEU A 17 11.85 18.46 5.74
N LYS A 18 11.82 19.58 6.50
CA LYS A 18 12.26 19.58 7.90
C LYS A 18 11.45 18.60 8.74
N ILE A 19 10.12 18.64 8.64
CA ILE A 19 9.25 17.72 9.40
C ILE A 19 9.55 16.26 9.05
N VAL A 20 9.70 15.94 7.74
CA VAL A 20 10.06 14.58 7.30
C VAL A 20 11.39 14.14 7.91
N ARG A 21 12.42 14.99 7.85
CA ARG A 21 13.74 14.70 8.43
C ARG A 21 13.66 14.48 9.95
N ASP A 22 12.96 15.35 10.67
CA ASP A 22 12.78 15.21 12.13
C ASP A 22 12.15 13.85 12.49
N HIS A 23 11.20 13.35 11.64
CA HIS A 23 10.62 12.02 11.84
C HIS A 23 11.58 10.88 11.51
N LEU A 24 12.35 11.02 10.43
CA LEU A 24 13.37 10.04 10.04
C LEU A 24 14.43 9.89 11.11
N ASP A 25 14.94 11.03 11.61
CA ASP A 25 15.98 11.07 12.65
C ASP A 25 15.46 10.51 13.98
N TYR A 26 14.25 10.90 14.39
CA TYR A 26 13.63 10.41 15.63
C TYR A 26 13.45 8.89 15.66
N HIS A 27 13.10 8.30 14.51
CA HIS A 27 12.89 6.85 14.40
C HIS A 27 14.12 6.09 13.86
N LEU A 28 15.27 6.77 13.70
CA LEU A 28 16.51 6.21 13.16
C LEU A 28 16.36 5.59 11.77
N ILE A 29 15.50 6.19 10.94
CA ILE A 29 15.20 5.71 9.60
C ILE A 29 16.15 6.35 8.58
N ARG A 30 16.79 5.54 7.74
CA ARG A 30 17.70 6.00 6.68
C ARG A 30 16.96 6.17 5.36
N VAL A 31 17.22 7.27 4.67
CA VAL A 31 16.71 7.45 3.31
C VAL A 31 17.68 6.79 2.32
N ARG A 32 17.22 5.73 1.68
CA ARG A 32 17.95 5.06 0.59
C ARG A 32 17.96 5.93 -0.67
N LYS A 33 16.78 6.50 -1.02
CA LYS A 33 16.64 7.37 -2.20
C LYS A 33 15.60 8.46 -1.96
N TRP A 34 15.95 9.69 -2.31
CA TRP A 34 14.99 10.76 -2.53
C TRP A 34 14.54 10.72 -3.99
N LEU A 35 13.28 10.44 -4.22
CA LEU A 35 12.70 10.26 -5.55
C LEU A 35 11.93 11.50 -6.01
N PRO A 36 11.82 11.77 -7.32
CA PRO A 36 10.97 12.85 -7.80
C PRO A 36 9.51 12.49 -7.52
N TYR A 37 8.71 13.48 -7.10
CA TYR A 37 7.27 13.34 -7.06
C TYR A 37 6.68 13.80 -8.39
N ASN A 38 5.84 12.97 -9.00
CA ASN A 38 5.23 13.20 -10.30
C ASN A 38 3.68 13.29 -10.24
N GLY A 39 3.13 13.59 -9.06
CA GLY A 39 1.69 13.69 -8.86
C GLY A 39 0.97 12.34 -8.71
N ARG A 40 1.70 11.21 -8.71
CA ARG A 40 1.13 9.86 -8.54
C ARG A 40 1.86 9.12 -7.42
N ARG A 41 1.12 8.28 -6.69
CA ARG A 41 1.69 7.45 -5.62
C ARG A 41 2.67 6.41 -6.16
N THR A 42 2.33 5.83 -7.30
CA THR A 42 3.20 4.90 -8.03
C THR A 42 3.16 5.23 -9.52
N SER A 43 4.28 5.11 -10.19
CA SER A 43 4.36 5.10 -11.65
C SER A 43 5.22 3.91 -12.08
N ARG A 44 5.18 3.55 -13.36
CA ARG A 44 6.04 2.46 -13.90
C ARG A 44 7.52 2.67 -13.59
N ASP A 45 7.93 3.93 -13.41
CA ASP A 45 9.34 4.33 -13.27
C ASP A 45 9.73 4.74 -11.85
N VAL A 46 8.77 4.89 -10.92
CA VAL A 46 9.02 5.38 -9.56
C VAL A 46 8.16 4.60 -8.58
N VAL A 47 8.80 3.81 -7.74
CA VAL A 47 8.19 3.10 -6.63
C VAL A 47 8.70 3.71 -5.34
N TYR A 48 7.79 4.18 -4.48
CA TYR A 48 8.08 4.55 -3.10
C TYR A 48 7.93 3.29 -2.26
N GLU A 49 8.85 3.03 -1.37
CA GLU A 49 8.87 1.78 -0.63
C GLU A 49 9.62 1.91 0.71
N ALA A 50 9.16 1.14 1.69
CA ALA A 50 9.81 0.96 2.97
C ALA A 50 10.49 -0.42 3.03
N PHE A 51 11.72 -0.44 3.50
CA PHE A 51 12.52 -1.65 3.77
C PHE A 51 12.56 -1.85 5.29
N ILE A 52 11.53 -2.51 5.82
CA ILE A 52 11.27 -2.60 7.27
C ILE A 52 12.47 -3.21 7.99
N ASP A 53 12.98 -4.35 7.53
CA ASP A 53 14.11 -5.07 8.13
C ASP A 53 15.41 -4.26 8.18
N HIS A 54 15.54 -3.25 7.32
CA HIS A 54 16.74 -2.43 7.21
C HIS A 54 16.57 -1.04 7.80
N GLY A 55 15.37 -0.67 8.27
CA GLY A 55 15.07 0.69 8.71
C GLY A 55 15.31 1.73 7.62
N GLN A 56 14.99 1.42 6.35
CA GLN A 56 15.26 2.27 5.21
C GLN A 56 14.01 2.59 4.39
N VAL A 57 13.99 3.77 3.78
CA VAL A 57 12.90 4.20 2.89
C VAL A 57 13.41 4.76 1.58
N SER A 58 12.65 4.53 0.50
CA SER A 58 12.76 5.28 -0.77
C SER A 58 11.51 6.14 -0.88
N ILE A 59 11.62 7.45 -0.68
CA ILE A 59 10.50 8.37 -0.52
C ILE A 59 10.56 9.53 -1.50
N PRO A 60 9.41 10.16 -1.82
CA PRO A 60 9.40 11.35 -2.64
C PRO A 60 10.06 12.53 -1.93
N VAL A 61 10.57 13.47 -2.70
CA VAL A 61 10.88 14.79 -2.16
C VAL A 61 9.55 15.49 -1.85
N PRO A 62 9.32 15.96 -0.60
CA PRO A 62 8.07 16.61 -0.22
C PRO A 62 7.97 18.01 -0.84
N THR A 63 7.20 18.14 -1.90
CA THR A 63 6.97 19.39 -2.65
C THR A 63 5.57 19.96 -2.43
N ASP A 64 4.66 19.12 -1.95
CA ASP A 64 3.25 19.44 -1.68
C ASP A 64 2.68 18.52 -0.60
N ARG A 65 1.42 18.75 -0.22
CA ARG A 65 0.74 17.98 0.83
C ARG A 65 0.65 16.49 0.53
N TYR A 66 0.48 16.14 -0.75
CA TYR A 66 0.34 14.74 -1.13
C TYR A 66 1.68 14.00 -1.09
N SER A 67 2.76 14.61 -1.57
CA SER A 67 4.11 14.04 -1.45
C SER A 67 4.57 13.94 0.01
N PHE A 68 4.19 14.90 0.87
CA PHE A 68 4.38 14.78 2.32
C PHE A 68 3.64 13.58 2.90
N TYR A 69 2.36 13.41 2.54
CA TYR A 69 1.56 12.26 2.96
C TYR A 69 2.22 10.94 2.54
N VAL A 70 2.71 10.82 1.29
CA VAL A 70 3.44 9.62 0.84
C VAL A 70 4.70 9.37 1.65
N CYS A 71 5.49 10.43 1.98
CA CYS A 71 6.64 10.27 2.88
C CYS A 71 6.22 9.68 4.24
N MET A 72 5.15 10.21 4.85
CA MET A 72 4.68 9.73 6.15
C MET A 72 4.10 8.31 6.08
N HIS A 73 3.54 7.90 4.95
CA HIS A 73 3.08 6.53 4.73
C HIS A 73 4.25 5.53 4.77
N GLU A 74 5.31 5.79 4.01
CA GLU A 74 6.49 4.91 3.99
C GLU A 74 7.20 4.87 5.37
N VAL A 75 7.30 6.01 6.05
CA VAL A 75 7.77 6.06 7.44
C VAL A 75 6.86 5.24 8.35
N GLY A 76 5.55 5.30 8.11
CA GLY A 76 4.53 4.54 8.84
C GLY A 76 4.76 3.03 8.81
N HIS A 77 5.17 2.48 7.68
CA HIS A 77 5.51 1.05 7.56
C HIS A 77 6.62 0.64 8.55
N ILE A 78 7.69 1.45 8.65
CA ILE A 78 8.78 1.14 9.57
C ILE A 78 8.36 1.33 11.03
N VAL A 79 7.70 2.46 11.34
CA VAL A 79 7.28 2.78 12.71
C VAL A 79 6.26 1.78 13.27
N LYS A 80 5.39 1.25 12.41
CA LYS A 80 4.33 0.31 12.80
C LYS A 80 4.77 -1.16 12.72
N GLY A 81 5.88 -1.42 12.03
CA GLY A 81 6.41 -2.76 11.83
C GLY A 81 5.52 -3.66 10.97
N GLU A 82 5.93 -4.91 10.81
CA GLU A 82 5.21 -5.89 10.01
C GLU A 82 3.85 -6.28 10.57
N ARG A 83 2.95 -6.65 9.67
CA ARG A 83 1.62 -7.21 9.95
C ARG A 83 1.39 -8.46 9.12
N ASN A 84 0.54 -9.37 9.64
CA ASN A 84 0.26 -10.66 9.00
C ASN A 84 -0.42 -10.54 7.62
N TYR A 85 -1.18 -9.45 7.40
CA TYR A 85 -1.94 -9.23 6.17
C TYR A 85 -1.52 -7.92 5.50
N ALA A 86 -1.42 -7.91 4.17
CA ALA A 86 -1.00 -6.72 3.44
C ALA A 86 -1.98 -5.55 3.64
N TYR A 87 -3.31 -5.80 3.59
CA TYR A 87 -4.27 -4.74 3.85
C TYR A 87 -4.12 -4.11 5.24
N MET A 88 -3.73 -4.91 6.25
CA MET A 88 -3.51 -4.43 7.61
C MET A 88 -2.21 -3.63 7.72
N GLN A 89 -1.16 -4.07 7.00
CA GLN A 89 0.10 -3.35 6.85
C GLN A 89 -0.15 -1.94 6.29
N GLU A 90 -0.90 -1.88 5.19
CA GLU A 90 -1.26 -0.62 4.55
C GLU A 90 -2.16 0.24 5.45
N TYR A 91 -3.16 -0.36 6.10
CA TYR A 91 -4.06 0.35 7.00
C TYR A 91 -3.31 1.08 8.13
N VAL A 92 -2.37 0.41 8.80
CA VAL A 92 -1.64 1.03 9.90
C VAL A 92 -0.66 2.12 9.42
N ALA A 93 -0.06 1.95 8.23
CA ALA A 93 0.77 2.98 7.61
C ALA A 93 -0.06 4.21 7.20
N GLU A 94 -1.26 3.99 6.65
CA GLU A 94 -2.20 5.06 6.32
C GLU A 94 -2.68 5.83 7.55
N GLN A 95 -3.02 5.12 8.64
CA GLN A 95 -3.39 5.77 9.91
C GLN A 95 -2.26 6.66 10.43
N TYR A 96 -1.02 6.19 10.33
CA TYR A 96 0.13 7.00 10.72
C TYR A 96 0.27 8.25 9.85
N ALA A 97 0.21 8.11 8.53
CA ALA A 97 0.32 9.22 7.59
C ALA A 97 -0.78 10.27 7.78
N ILE A 98 -2.05 9.83 7.92
CA ILE A 98 -3.19 10.71 8.18
C ILE A 98 -3.00 11.47 9.48
N ALA A 99 -2.61 10.80 10.57
CA ALA A 99 -2.37 11.45 11.85
C ALA A 99 -1.29 12.54 11.75
N LYS A 100 -0.22 12.31 10.96
CA LYS A 100 0.81 13.32 10.71
C LYS A 100 0.31 14.46 9.85
N CYS A 101 -0.49 14.18 8.82
CA CYS A 101 -1.13 15.20 8.01
C CYS A 101 -2.09 16.09 8.84
N ILE A 102 -2.88 15.51 9.74
CA ILE A 102 -3.73 16.26 10.67
C ILE A 102 -2.88 17.17 11.57
N LYS A 103 -1.86 16.58 12.23
CA LYS A 103 -0.99 17.32 13.16
C LYS A 103 -0.36 18.57 12.54
N HIS A 104 -0.02 18.50 11.24
CA HIS A 104 0.68 19.58 10.54
C HIS A 104 -0.24 20.43 9.64
N GLY A 105 -1.55 20.18 9.62
CA GLY A 105 -2.52 20.93 8.82
C GLY A 105 -2.43 20.64 7.30
N TYR A 106 -1.96 19.46 6.93
CA TYR A 106 -1.77 19.04 5.53
C TYR A 106 -2.83 18.04 5.04
N LEU A 107 -3.71 17.55 5.93
CA LEU A 107 -4.78 16.65 5.50
C LEU A 107 -5.74 17.38 4.56
N THR A 108 -6.06 16.75 3.43
CA THR A 108 -7.12 17.17 2.52
C THR A 108 -8.10 16.01 2.33
N LYS A 109 -9.29 16.33 1.84
CA LYS A 109 -10.30 15.31 1.51
C LYS A 109 -9.76 14.31 0.48
N GLU A 110 -9.00 14.79 -0.50
CA GLU A 110 -8.40 13.95 -1.55
C GLU A 110 -7.38 12.95 -0.96
N ILE A 111 -6.57 13.38 0.01
CA ILE A 111 -5.62 12.51 0.72
C ILE A 111 -6.38 11.43 1.49
N GLU A 112 -7.40 11.82 2.26
CA GLU A 112 -8.20 10.88 3.05
C GLU A 112 -8.91 9.84 2.17
N GLU A 113 -9.55 10.28 1.09
CA GLU A 113 -10.23 9.38 0.15
C GLU A 113 -9.23 8.46 -0.60
N SER A 114 -8.03 8.98 -0.90
CA SER A 114 -6.97 8.19 -1.50
C SER A 114 -6.49 7.08 -0.56
N ALA A 115 -6.28 7.39 0.71
CA ALA A 115 -5.88 6.45 1.75
C ALA A 115 -6.93 5.32 1.90
N LYS A 116 -8.20 5.70 2.05
CA LYS A 116 -9.32 4.74 2.17
C LYS A 116 -9.42 3.81 0.97
N ARG A 117 -9.33 4.37 -0.24
CA ARG A 117 -9.35 3.60 -1.48
C ARG A 117 -8.16 2.66 -1.58
N TYR A 118 -6.97 3.10 -1.19
CA TYR A 118 -5.76 2.30 -1.26
C TYR A 118 -5.84 1.07 -0.36
N VAL A 119 -6.23 1.22 0.89
CA VAL A 119 -6.45 0.09 1.82
C VAL A 119 -7.52 -0.85 1.28
N PHE A 120 -8.62 -0.32 0.74
CA PHE A 120 -9.68 -1.15 0.16
C PHE A 120 -9.18 -1.99 -1.02
N GLU A 121 -8.36 -1.43 -1.93
CA GLU A 121 -7.78 -2.20 -3.04
C GLU A 121 -6.81 -3.29 -2.54
N HIS A 122 -6.08 -3.07 -1.44
CA HIS A 122 -5.29 -4.13 -0.79
C HIS A 122 -6.16 -5.23 -0.18
N MET A 123 -7.32 -4.90 0.42
CA MET A 123 -8.29 -5.90 0.85
C MET A 123 -8.79 -6.74 -0.34
N VAL A 124 -9.09 -6.10 -1.47
CA VAL A 124 -9.48 -6.79 -2.71
C VAL A 124 -8.36 -7.72 -3.21
N GLN A 125 -7.11 -7.26 -3.21
CA GLN A 125 -5.97 -8.07 -3.61
C GLN A 125 -5.75 -9.26 -2.66
N ASP A 126 -5.90 -9.06 -1.35
CA ASP A 126 -5.78 -10.13 -0.38
C ASP A 126 -6.88 -11.19 -0.54
N CYS A 127 -8.12 -10.80 -0.90
CA CYS A 127 -9.16 -11.75 -1.26
C CYS A 127 -8.80 -12.63 -2.46
N VAL A 128 -8.19 -12.04 -3.49
CA VAL A 128 -8.00 -12.70 -4.79
C VAL A 128 -6.64 -13.37 -4.90
N ILE A 129 -5.57 -12.68 -4.48
CA ILE A 129 -4.21 -13.15 -4.66
C ILE A 129 -3.79 -14.05 -3.49
N ARG A 130 -4.21 -13.73 -2.26
CA ARG A 130 -3.90 -14.51 -1.05
C ARG A 130 -5.02 -15.45 -0.63
N VAL A 131 -6.13 -15.43 -1.38
CA VAL A 131 -7.30 -16.30 -1.14
C VAL A 131 -7.84 -16.17 0.28
N LEU A 132 -7.84 -14.94 0.83
CA LEU A 132 -8.36 -14.68 2.16
C LEU A 132 -9.89 -14.65 2.14
N PRO A 133 -10.57 -15.41 3.01
CA PRO A 133 -12.02 -15.35 3.16
C PRO A 133 -12.48 -13.95 3.59
N ILE A 134 -13.62 -13.49 3.10
CA ILE A 134 -14.12 -12.13 3.40
C ILE A 134 -14.41 -11.95 4.90
N ASP A 135 -14.85 -12.95 5.58
CA ASP A 135 -15.11 -12.96 7.03
C ASP A 135 -13.84 -12.86 7.87
N SER A 136 -12.66 -13.14 7.28
CA SER A 136 -11.36 -12.94 7.95
C SER A 136 -10.92 -11.48 8.03
N PHE A 137 -11.56 -10.59 7.27
CA PHE A 137 -11.18 -9.17 7.27
C PHE A 137 -11.72 -8.43 8.50
N SER A 138 -10.94 -7.50 9.00
CA SER A 138 -11.37 -6.63 10.10
C SER A 138 -12.55 -5.76 9.69
N LYS A 139 -13.70 -5.94 10.36
CA LYS A 139 -14.89 -5.09 10.16
C LYS A 139 -14.60 -3.61 10.44
N ALA A 140 -13.72 -3.32 11.40
CA ALA A 140 -13.32 -1.96 11.71
C ALA A 140 -12.55 -1.30 10.55
N VAL A 141 -11.62 -2.05 9.91
CA VAL A 141 -10.89 -1.56 8.75
C VAL A 141 -11.82 -1.36 7.56
N LEU A 142 -12.69 -2.33 7.29
CA LEU A 142 -13.67 -2.20 6.21
C LEU A 142 -14.57 -0.96 6.40
N LYS A 143 -15.11 -0.79 7.61
CA LYS A 143 -15.90 0.41 7.98
C LYS A 143 -15.11 1.70 7.77
N TRP A 144 -13.83 1.71 8.16
CA TRP A 144 -12.96 2.87 7.98
C TRP A 144 -12.77 3.24 6.50
N THR A 145 -12.69 2.25 5.59
CA THR A 145 -12.62 2.52 4.14
C THR A 145 -13.91 3.13 3.59
N GLY A 146 -14.99 3.15 4.35
CA GLY A 146 -16.32 3.59 3.89
C GLY A 146 -16.97 2.61 2.91
N ARG A 147 -16.53 1.35 2.88
CA ARG A 147 -17.02 0.32 1.97
C ARG A 147 -17.75 -0.79 2.72
N THR A 148 -18.58 -1.53 1.98
CA THR A 148 -19.33 -2.68 2.49
C THR A 148 -18.68 -4.00 2.06
N GLU A 149 -19.02 -5.10 2.76
CA GLU A 149 -18.61 -6.45 2.34
C GLU A 149 -19.10 -6.79 0.92
N GLU A 150 -20.30 -6.37 0.58
CA GLU A 150 -20.84 -6.58 -0.76
C GLU A 150 -20.01 -5.85 -1.84
N GLN A 151 -19.54 -4.63 -1.56
CA GLN A 151 -18.65 -3.92 -2.46
C GLN A 151 -17.29 -4.62 -2.59
N LEU A 152 -16.77 -5.16 -1.48
CA LEU A 152 -15.54 -5.95 -1.47
C LEU A 152 -15.71 -7.21 -2.33
N ARG A 153 -16.81 -7.99 -2.13
CA ARG A 153 -17.14 -9.17 -2.95
C ARG A 153 -17.19 -8.86 -4.43
N ARG A 154 -17.97 -7.83 -4.81
CA ARG A 154 -18.12 -7.43 -6.21
C ARG A 154 -16.80 -6.99 -6.84
N ARG A 155 -15.96 -6.28 -6.10
CA ARG A 155 -14.68 -5.81 -6.60
C ARG A 155 -13.68 -6.96 -6.73
N ALA A 156 -13.59 -7.84 -5.73
CA ALA A 156 -12.76 -9.03 -5.75
C ALA A 156 -13.15 -9.97 -6.90
N LEU A 157 -14.45 -10.22 -7.11
CA LEU A 157 -14.94 -11.03 -8.22
C LEU A 157 -14.54 -10.46 -9.60
N ARG A 158 -14.62 -9.12 -9.76
CA ARG A 158 -14.16 -8.47 -11.00
C ARG A 158 -12.65 -8.64 -11.21
N LEU A 159 -11.86 -8.45 -10.17
CA LEU A 159 -10.41 -8.63 -10.25
C LEU A 159 -10.05 -10.08 -10.58
N ALA A 160 -10.69 -11.06 -9.91
CA ALA A 160 -10.49 -12.48 -10.18
C ALA A 160 -10.80 -12.83 -11.64
N LYS A 161 -11.92 -12.34 -12.18
CA LYS A 161 -12.27 -12.55 -13.59
C LYS A 161 -11.24 -11.97 -14.57
N VAL A 162 -10.63 -10.83 -14.24
CA VAL A 162 -9.60 -10.21 -15.09
C VAL A 162 -8.29 -10.99 -15.02
N LEU A 163 -7.85 -11.37 -13.81
CA LEU A 163 -6.57 -12.05 -13.61
C LEU A 163 -6.59 -13.50 -14.12
N TYR A 164 -7.75 -14.14 -14.12
CA TYR A 164 -7.88 -15.57 -14.41
C TYR A 164 -8.70 -15.89 -15.64
N LYS A 165 -8.96 -14.88 -16.48
CA LYS A 165 -9.75 -15.03 -17.73
C LYS A 165 -9.09 -15.98 -18.73
N ASP A 166 -7.75 -15.98 -18.78
CA ASP A 166 -6.95 -16.75 -19.76
C ASP A 166 -5.95 -17.67 -19.05
N SER A 167 -6.34 -18.27 -17.91
CA SER A 167 -5.42 -18.92 -16.99
C SER A 167 -5.01 -20.34 -17.37
N ASP A 168 -4.11 -20.44 -18.32
CA ASP A 168 -3.11 -21.51 -18.29
C ASP A 168 -1.85 -21.11 -17.47
N GLU A 169 -1.68 -19.83 -17.15
CA GLU A 169 -0.58 -19.31 -16.35
C GLU A 169 -1.04 -18.87 -14.95
N VAL A 170 -0.63 -19.64 -13.94
CA VAL A 170 -0.66 -19.18 -12.54
C VAL A 170 0.40 -18.09 -12.40
N PRO A 171 0.04 -16.86 -11.97
CA PRO A 171 1.04 -15.82 -11.80
C PRO A 171 2.14 -16.27 -10.85
N ASN A 172 3.41 -16.14 -11.27
CA ASN A 172 4.59 -16.46 -10.45
C ASN A 172 4.63 -15.72 -9.10
N ALA A 173 3.87 -14.64 -8.95
CA ALA A 173 3.68 -13.94 -7.69
C ALA A 173 3.03 -14.80 -6.59
N LEU A 174 2.19 -15.78 -6.94
CA LEU A 174 1.59 -16.70 -5.97
C LEU A 174 2.55 -17.80 -5.52
N THR A 175 3.49 -18.19 -6.36
CA THR A 175 4.49 -19.19 -6.01
C THR A 175 5.57 -18.65 -5.07
N SER A 176 5.78 -17.35 -5.04
CA SER A 176 6.77 -16.70 -4.16
C SER A 176 6.23 -16.38 -2.77
N LEU A 177 4.90 -16.23 -2.60
CA LEU A 177 4.27 -15.85 -1.33
C LEU A 177 3.77 -17.05 -0.51
N THR A 178 3.59 -18.20 -1.13
CA THR A 178 3.32 -19.45 -0.41
C THR A 178 4.59 -20.30 -0.46
N ALA A 179 5.36 -20.29 0.63
CA ALA A 179 6.51 -21.20 0.81
C ALA A 179 6.13 -22.70 0.73
N LYS A 180 4.88 -23.02 0.48
CA LYS A 180 4.37 -24.33 0.11
C LYS A 180 4.01 -24.28 -1.37
N LYS A 181 4.78 -25.00 -2.19
CA LYS A 181 4.47 -25.28 -3.60
C LYS A 181 3.07 -25.92 -3.69
N LEU A 182 2.03 -25.10 -3.88
CA LEU A 182 0.75 -25.62 -4.29
C LEU A 182 0.88 -26.13 -5.73
N SER A 183 0.40 -27.33 -5.98
CA SER A 183 0.28 -27.81 -7.36
C SER A 183 -0.73 -26.93 -8.12
N LEU A 184 -0.60 -26.85 -9.44
CA LEU A 184 -1.54 -26.09 -10.29
C LEU A 184 -3.00 -26.53 -10.06
N SER A 185 -3.24 -27.84 -9.82
CA SER A 185 -4.58 -28.37 -9.51
C SER A 185 -5.08 -27.92 -8.15
N ALA A 186 -4.24 -27.88 -7.10
CA ALA A 186 -4.62 -27.37 -5.78
C ALA A 186 -4.92 -25.87 -5.83
N TYR A 187 -4.18 -25.12 -6.66
CA TYR A 187 -4.43 -23.70 -6.88
C TYR A 187 -5.76 -23.44 -7.60
N LYS A 188 -6.06 -24.19 -8.69
CA LYS A 188 -7.33 -24.10 -9.40
C LYS A 188 -8.52 -24.41 -8.48
N ALA A 189 -8.39 -25.44 -7.62
CA ALA A 189 -9.41 -25.78 -6.64
C ALA A 189 -9.63 -24.68 -5.59
N LEU A 190 -8.55 -24.07 -5.07
CA LEU A 190 -8.64 -22.93 -4.14
C LEU A 190 -9.30 -21.72 -4.80
N LEU A 191 -8.97 -21.42 -6.06
CA LEU A 191 -9.58 -20.36 -6.82
C LEU A 191 -11.08 -20.57 -7.02
N GLU A 192 -11.50 -21.80 -7.39
CA GLU A 192 -12.91 -22.14 -7.53
C GLU A 192 -13.68 -21.99 -6.21
N ILE A 193 -13.07 -22.40 -5.09
CA ILE A 193 -13.64 -22.22 -3.75
C ILE A 193 -13.80 -20.73 -3.45
N THR A 194 -12.77 -19.92 -3.75
CA THR A 194 -12.80 -18.46 -3.53
C THR A 194 -13.88 -17.80 -4.37
N ILE A 195 -13.97 -18.15 -5.66
CA ILE A 195 -15.02 -17.63 -6.55
C ILE A 195 -16.41 -18.03 -6.02
N LYS A 196 -16.61 -19.29 -5.59
CA LYS A 196 -17.86 -19.75 -4.98
C LYS A 196 -18.21 -19.00 -3.70
N GLN A 197 -17.22 -18.68 -2.84
CA GLN A 197 -17.42 -17.87 -1.64
C GLN A 197 -17.77 -16.42 -1.95
N LEU A 198 -17.19 -15.85 -3.01
CA LEU A 198 -17.48 -14.49 -3.46
C LEU A 198 -18.83 -14.35 -4.18
N THR A 199 -19.41 -15.45 -4.66
CA THR A 199 -20.70 -15.47 -5.40
C THR A 199 -21.89 -15.87 -4.55
N LYS A 200 -21.68 -16.33 -3.31
CA LYS A 200 -22.70 -16.51 -2.28
C LYS A 200 -23.00 -15.22 -1.56
#